data_85dc6f2b17ee64c1d07a26ae72a720bb
#
_entry.id   85dc6f2b17ee64c1d07a26ae72a720bb
#
_cell.length_a   1.000
_cell.length_b   1.000
_cell.length_c   1.000
_cell.angle_alpha   90.00
_cell.angle_beta   90.00
_cell.angle_gamma   90.00
#
_symmetry.space_group_name_H-M   'P 1'
#
loop_
_entity.id
_entity.type
_entity.pdbx_description
1 polymer ?
#
loop_
_entity_poly.entity_id
_entity_poly.type
_entity_poly.pdbx_seq_one_letter_code
_entity_poly.pdbx_strand_id
1 'polypeptide(L)'
;METYEKIYPDGQITLMAPTGLAAKRMTESCERPAKTIHKTLGLVPADTPSGFEAPGDGQKLAGGLIIVDEFSMVGIHLANFLIDATDCTPGTHIVFVGDVDQLPSVTPGAILRDLIDCGKVHVTRLTKNYRQASGSMIADVAVKVNTGNTRDLHFSKDCVFTEVPENAIVQSVIDEFTKSVGEYGFDNTYVITPTHKSDKDQLSSNMLNKKLQEIINPPVEGRLDAVSGERHFRVGDRVINKKNATDVINGDIGKVVEVISEDVGATLKIDFSGEIIEFPPERLKNLELAYAITVHSSQGCEFKSVIMPISYSHRFMLTRNLVYTAITRAKVKMNLIGNKNAMLASVLNTKTGGVSDLLCARLAAQ
;
A
#
# COMPACT_ATOMS: atom_id res chain seq x y z
N MET A 1 22.77 8.38 2.41
CA MET A 1 23.02 8.73 3.81
C MET A 1 24.50 8.76 4.13
N GLU A 2 25.25 7.68 3.92
CA GLU A 2 26.69 7.61 4.22
C GLU A 2 27.52 8.75 3.61
N THR A 3 27.23 9.15 2.37
CA THR A 3 27.90 10.29 1.73
C THR A 3 27.60 11.60 2.43
N TYR A 4 26.35 11.79 2.86
CA TYR A 4 25.94 12.99 3.59
C TYR A 4 26.66 13.08 4.93
N GLU A 5 26.74 12.00 5.69
CA GLU A 5 27.42 11.94 7.00
C GLU A 5 28.94 12.19 6.90
N LYS A 6 29.56 11.77 5.80
CA LYS A 6 30.97 12.08 5.54
C LYS A 6 31.22 13.56 5.27
N ILE A 7 30.23 14.24 4.68
CA ILE A 7 30.33 15.68 4.36
C ILE A 7 29.88 16.54 5.55
N TYR A 8 28.83 16.07 6.26
CA TYR A 8 28.20 16.74 7.40
C TYR A 8 28.15 15.80 8.61
N PRO A 9 29.26 15.62 9.35
CA PRO A 9 29.32 14.64 10.46
C PRO A 9 28.28 14.87 11.56
N ASP A 10 27.91 16.13 11.81
CA ASP A 10 26.90 16.52 12.81
C ASP A 10 25.52 16.77 12.18
N GLY A 11 25.37 16.45 10.90
CA GLY A 11 24.14 16.69 10.14
C GLY A 11 23.03 15.74 10.55
N GLN A 12 21.86 16.27 10.87
CA GLN A 12 20.69 15.48 11.19
C GLN A 12 20.13 14.78 9.93
N ILE A 13 19.70 13.51 10.09
CA ILE A 13 19.00 12.76 9.04
C ILE A 13 17.60 12.40 9.55
N THR A 14 16.57 12.83 8.82
CA THR A 14 15.17 12.53 9.10
C THR A 14 14.59 11.64 8.01
N LEU A 15 14.10 10.47 8.39
CA LEU A 15 13.51 9.49 7.47
C LEU A 15 12.00 9.43 7.67
N MET A 16 11.24 9.54 6.58
CA MET A 16 9.79 9.55 6.61
C MET A 16 9.16 8.79 5.45
N ALA A 17 7.92 8.33 5.66
CA ALA A 17 7.07 7.76 4.59
C ALA A 17 5.59 8.13 4.84
N PRO A 18 4.70 8.04 3.84
CA PRO A 18 3.28 8.37 4.02
C PRO A 18 2.51 7.34 4.86
N THR A 19 2.96 6.08 4.91
CA THR A 19 2.29 4.98 5.63
C THR A 19 3.19 4.37 6.70
N GLY A 20 2.58 3.77 7.75
CA GLY A 20 3.32 3.10 8.83
C GLY A 20 4.17 1.94 8.31
N LEU A 21 3.62 1.16 7.39
CA LEU A 21 4.33 0.01 6.83
C LEU A 21 5.53 0.42 5.96
N ALA A 22 5.39 1.49 5.16
CA ALA A 22 6.52 2.03 4.39
C ALA A 22 7.61 2.60 5.33
N ALA A 23 7.23 3.32 6.39
CA ALA A 23 8.15 3.81 7.40
C ALA A 23 8.89 2.67 8.12
N LYS A 24 8.19 1.58 8.47
CA LYS A 24 8.81 0.40 9.07
C LYS A 24 9.83 -0.24 8.13
N ARG A 25 9.48 -0.44 6.86
CA ARG A 25 10.41 -0.98 5.86
C ARG A 25 11.63 -0.09 5.65
N MET A 26 11.43 1.21 5.65
CA MET A 26 12.53 2.17 5.61
C MET A 26 13.44 2.01 6.82
N THR A 27 12.87 1.80 8.02
CA THR A 27 13.64 1.51 9.23
C THR A 27 14.46 0.23 9.09
N GLU A 28 13.85 -0.86 8.61
CA GLU A 28 14.51 -2.15 8.40
C GLU A 28 15.63 -2.07 7.34
N SER A 29 15.39 -1.36 6.24
CA SER A 29 16.34 -1.25 5.13
C SER A 29 17.51 -0.30 5.40
N CYS A 30 17.26 0.74 6.20
CA CYS A 30 18.26 1.78 6.51
C CYS A 30 18.93 1.57 7.87
N GLU A 31 18.45 0.62 8.67
CA GLU A 31 18.87 0.39 10.07
C GLU A 31 18.79 1.66 10.93
N ARG A 32 17.81 2.53 10.60
CA ARG A 32 17.58 3.81 11.25
C ARG A 32 16.10 4.06 11.44
N PRO A 33 15.68 4.67 12.56
CA PRO A 33 14.27 4.92 12.81
C PRO A 33 13.68 5.85 11.74
N ALA A 34 12.64 5.38 11.06
CA ALA A 34 11.78 6.17 10.19
C ALA A 34 10.38 6.24 10.80
N LYS A 35 9.67 7.33 10.56
CA LYS A 35 8.30 7.56 11.05
C LYS A 35 7.39 7.95 9.88
N THR A 36 6.08 7.90 10.11
CA THR A 36 5.18 8.49 9.12
C THR A 36 5.33 10.01 9.10
N ILE A 37 5.06 10.63 7.93
CA ILE A 37 5.05 12.10 7.79
C ILE A 37 4.14 12.69 8.87
N HIS A 38 2.94 12.13 9.09
CA HIS A 38 1.99 12.59 10.11
C HIS A 38 2.59 12.58 11.53
N LYS A 39 3.23 11.46 11.94
CA LYS A 39 3.89 11.34 13.25
C LYS A 39 5.07 12.30 13.38
N THR A 40 5.86 12.46 12.33
CA THR A 40 7.05 13.34 12.36
C THR A 40 6.66 14.79 12.49
N LEU A 41 5.57 15.21 11.84
CA LEU A 41 5.06 16.58 11.90
C LEU A 41 4.09 16.82 13.06
N GLY A 42 3.76 15.80 13.85
CA GLY A 42 2.81 15.90 14.94
C GLY A 42 1.38 16.21 14.49
N LEU A 43 1.02 15.87 13.23
CA LEU A 43 -0.31 16.17 12.69
C LEU A 43 -1.38 15.40 13.46
N VAL A 44 -2.45 16.10 13.86
CA VAL A 44 -3.59 15.54 14.56
C VAL A 44 -4.80 15.48 13.62
N PRO A 45 -5.67 14.45 13.72
CA PRO A 45 -6.90 14.38 12.96
C PRO A 45 -7.81 15.60 13.26
N ALA A 46 -8.32 16.24 12.20
CA ALA A 46 -9.17 17.41 12.32
C ALA A 46 -10.26 17.40 11.21
N ASP A 47 -11.35 18.13 11.46
CA ASP A 47 -12.42 18.34 10.45
C ASP A 47 -12.02 19.46 9.48
N THR A 48 -11.03 19.19 8.67
CA THR A 48 -10.47 20.07 7.64
C THR A 48 -10.47 19.36 6.30
N PRO A 49 -10.36 20.06 5.17
CA PRO A 49 -10.23 19.44 3.84
C PRO A 49 -9.05 18.48 3.72
N SER A 50 -7.99 18.67 4.52
CA SER A 50 -6.84 17.76 4.61
C SER A 50 -7.10 16.53 5.49
N GLY A 51 -8.12 16.57 6.37
CA GLY A 51 -8.38 15.60 7.42
C GLY A 51 -7.43 15.71 8.62
N PHE A 52 -6.52 16.69 8.61
CA PHE A 52 -5.50 16.92 9.64
C PHE A 52 -5.24 18.40 9.85
N GLU A 53 -4.68 18.72 11.02
CA GLU A 53 -4.10 20.04 11.32
C GLU A 53 -2.74 19.88 11.98
N ALA A 54 -1.90 20.90 11.82
CA ALA A 54 -0.63 20.99 12.52
C ALA A 54 -0.87 21.49 13.96
N PRO A 55 -0.12 21.01 14.98
CA PRO A 55 -0.18 21.57 16.31
C PRO A 55 0.23 23.06 16.28
N GLY A 56 -0.38 23.88 17.15
CA GLY A 56 -0.39 25.35 17.12
C GLY A 56 0.91 26.07 16.73
N ASP A 57 2.06 25.68 17.29
CA ASP A 57 3.37 26.27 16.94
C ASP A 57 4.11 25.49 15.82
N GLY A 58 3.46 24.53 15.16
CA GLY A 58 4.01 23.68 14.07
C GLY A 58 5.37 23.09 14.41
N GLN A 59 5.46 21.77 14.49
CA GLN A 59 6.77 21.12 14.69
C GLN A 59 7.67 21.41 13.50
N LYS A 60 8.68 22.26 13.67
CA LYS A 60 9.68 22.52 12.64
C LYS A 60 10.65 21.34 12.55
N LEU A 61 10.94 20.92 11.34
CA LEU A 61 11.99 19.96 11.05
C LEU A 61 13.32 20.71 11.08
N ALA A 62 14.23 20.28 11.93
CA ALA A 62 15.58 20.82 11.93
C ALA A 62 16.23 20.63 10.55
N GLY A 63 17.03 21.59 10.13
CA GLY A 63 17.81 21.50 8.89
C GLY A 63 18.69 20.26 8.87
N GLY A 64 18.99 19.76 7.67
CA GLY A 64 19.76 18.54 7.50
C GLY A 64 19.32 17.77 6.26
N LEU A 65 19.45 16.45 6.28
CA LEU A 65 18.96 15.57 5.20
C LEU A 65 17.60 15.00 5.56
N ILE A 66 16.58 15.37 4.82
CA ILE A 66 15.21 14.87 4.94
C ILE A 66 14.96 13.92 3.76
N ILE A 67 14.66 12.65 4.02
CA ILE A 67 14.32 11.68 2.99
C ILE A 67 12.88 11.23 3.18
N VAL A 68 12.08 11.37 2.13
CA VAL A 68 10.67 10.96 2.11
C VAL A 68 10.49 9.88 1.05
N ASP A 69 10.26 8.66 1.51
CA ASP A 69 10.00 7.51 0.61
C ASP A 69 8.51 7.37 0.28
N GLU A 70 8.20 6.63 -0.78
CA GLU A 70 6.85 6.45 -1.35
C GLU A 70 6.11 7.79 -1.59
N PHE A 71 6.87 8.82 -2.06
CA PHE A 71 6.34 10.18 -2.23
C PHE A 71 5.24 10.28 -3.30
N SER A 72 5.11 9.30 -4.20
CA SER A 72 3.99 9.18 -5.15
C SER A 72 2.61 9.11 -4.47
N MET A 73 2.55 8.67 -3.19
CA MET A 73 1.33 8.61 -2.38
C MET A 73 1.01 9.92 -1.66
N VAL A 74 1.87 10.92 -1.73
CA VAL A 74 1.72 12.19 -1.01
C VAL A 74 0.92 13.18 -1.86
N GLY A 75 -0.26 13.55 -1.37
CA GLY A 75 -1.08 14.59 -2.01
C GLY A 75 -0.71 16.00 -1.56
N ILE A 76 -1.36 17.00 -2.16
CA ILE A 76 -0.97 18.40 -2.04
C ILE A 76 -1.00 18.92 -0.59
N HIS A 77 -1.99 18.53 0.20
CA HIS A 77 -2.11 18.99 1.58
C HIS A 77 -0.97 18.50 2.46
N LEU A 78 -0.65 17.20 2.35
CA LEU A 78 0.45 16.61 3.13
C LEU A 78 1.81 17.12 2.67
N ALA A 79 1.98 17.34 1.36
CA ALA A 79 3.18 17.98 0.82
C ALA A 79 3.34 19.41 1.36
N ASN A 80 2.25 20.17 1.44
CA ASN A 80 2.26 21.53 1.99
C ASN A 80 2.68 21.53 3.47
N PHE A 81 2.09 20.68 4.31
CA PHE A 81 2.50 20.55 5.71
C PHE A 81 4.00 20.22 5.84
N LEU A 82 4.51 19.32 4.99
CA LEU A 82 5.91 18.94 4.99
C LEU A 82 6.83 20.12 4.64
N ILE A 83 6.51 20.85 3.59
CA ILE A 83 7.33 21.99 3.14
C ILE A 83 7.26 23.15 4.17
N ASP A 84 6.08 23.46 4.68
CA ASP A 84 5.89 24.50 5.70
C ASP A 84 6.62 24.16 7.01
N ALA A 85 6.72 22.88 7.37
CA ALA A 85 7.45 22.43 8.54
C ALA A 85 8.96 22.39 8.33
N THR A 86 9.44 22.39 7.09
CA THR A 86 10.87 22.28 6.79
C THR A 86 11.56 23.62 6.96
N ASP A 87 12.62 23.66 7.76
CA ASP A 87 13.50 24.82 7.84
C ASP A 87 14.42 24.84 6.60
N CYS A 88 14.13 25.74 5.67
CA CYS A 88 14.88 25.91 4.42
C CYS A 88 16.17 26.71 4.61
N THR A 89 16.90 26.50 5.71
CA THR A 89 18.22 27.11 5.92
C THR A 89 19.27 26.51 4.97
N PRO A 90 20.37 27.23 4.68
CA PRO A 90 21.49 26.70 3.90
C PRO A 90 22.02 25.38 4.53
N GLY A 91 22.13 24.34 3.70
CA GLY A 91 22.53 23.00 4.15
C GLY A 91 21.38 22.04 4.38
N THR A 92 20.11 22.48 4.28
CA THR A 92 18.96 21.59 4.26
C THR A 92 18.79 20.95 2.89
N HIS A 93 18.70 19.63 2.87
CA HIS A 93 18.49 18.84 1.67
C HIS A 93 17.21 17.99 1.82
N ILE A 94 16.32 18.05 0.84
CA ILE A 94 15.14 17.19 0.79
C ILE A 94 15.28 16.25 -0.40
N VAL A 95 15.08 14.95 -0.15
CA VAL A 95 15.09 13.90 -1.17
C VAL A 95 13.73 13.20 -1.19
N PHE A 96 12.99 13.38 -2.28
CA PHE A 96 11.74 12.67 -2.52
C PHE A 96 12.04 11.39 -3.32
N VAL A 97 11.64 10.25 -2.78
CA VAL A 97 11.80 8.93 -3.43
C VAL A 97 10.40 8.38 -3.72
N GLY A 98 10.18 7.86 -4.92
CA GLY A 98 8.89 7.29 -5.29
C GLY A 98 8.83 6.83 -6.74
N ASP A 99 7.73 6.20 -7.10
CA ASP A 99 7.47 5.67 -8.43
C ASP A 99 6.21 6.33 -9.01
N VAL A 100 6.38 7.19 -10.01
CA VAL A 100 5.28 7.93 -10.66
C VAL A 100 4.37 7.05 -11.50
N ASP A 101 4.78 5.83 -11.79
CA ASP A 101 4.02 4.88 -12.59
C ASP A 101 3.13 3.98 -11.73
N GLN A 102 3.32 3.98 -10.42
CA GLN A 102 2.38 3.39 -9.47
C GLN A 102 1.09 4.22 -9.34
N LEU A 103 0.14 3.73 -8.53
CA LEU A 103 -1.08 4.48 -8.24
C LEU A 103 -0.73 5.82 -7.58
N PRO A 104 -1.33 6.92 -8.05
CA PRO A 104 -1.14 8.24 -7.43
C PRO A 104 -1.80 8.31 -6.06
N SER A 105 -1.55 9.40 -5.34
CA SER A 105 -2.25 9.73 -4.10
C SER A 105 -3.78 9.66 -4.27
N VAL A 106 -4.46 9.16 -3.25
CA VAL A 106 -5.94 9.19 -3.17
C VAL A 106 -6.44 10.62 -2.93
N THR A 107 -5.64 11.42 -2.22
CA THR A 107 -5.91 12.86 -2.03
C THR A 107 -5.44 13.65 -3.24
N PRO A 108 -6.04 14.84 -3.53
CA PRO A 108 -5.66 15.65 -4.69
C PRO A 108 -4.16 15.95 -4.75
N GLY A 109 -3.64 16.02 -5.99
CA GLY A 109 -2.26 16.37 -6.30
C GLY A 109 -1.40 15.20 -6.80
N ALA A 110 -0.60 15.45 -7.81
CA ALA A 110 0.38 14.52 -8.38
C ALA A 110 1.81 15.07 -8.20
N ILE A 111 2.11 15.49 -6.96
CA ILE A 111 3.26 16.35 -6.63
C ILE A 111 4.58 15.79 -7.15
N LEU A 112 4.86 14.48 -6.97
CA LEU A 112 6.10 13.87 -7.45
C LEU A 112 6.23 13.99 -8.98
N ARG A 113 5.14 13.73 -9.71
CA ARG A 113 5.11 13.85 -11.17
C ARG A 113 5.31 15.30 -11.61
N ASP A 114 4.61 16.24 -10.99
CA ASP A 114 4.72 17.65 -11.31
C ASP A 114 6.11 18.21 -11.04
N LEU A 115 6.76 17.81 -9.96
CA LEU A 115 8.15 18.16 -9.66
C LEU A 115 9.12 17.62 -10.71
N ILE A 116 8.91 16.38 -11.19
CA ILE A 116 9.74 15.80 -12.25
C ILE A 116 9.52 16.53 -13.58
N ASP A 117 8.25 16.78 -13.93
CA ASP A 117 7.88 17.33 -15.25
C ASP A 117 8.17 18.83 -15.38
N CYS A 118 8.23 19.57 -14.26
CA CYS A 118 8.56 21.01 -14.29
C CYS A 118 10.01 21.33 -14.71
N GLY A 119 10.92 20.34 -14.62
CA GLY A 119 12.34 20.48 -15.00
C GLY A 119 13.16 21.45 -14.12
N LYS A 120 12.61 21.91 -12.99
CA LYS A 120 13.27 22.87 -12.08
C LYS A 120 13.99 22.18 -10.91
N VAL A 121 13.76 20.91 -10.69
CA VAL A 121 14.39 20.12 -9.61
C VAL A 121 15.35 19.08 -10.20
N HIS A 122 16.37 18.74 -9.43
CA HIS A 122 17.27 17.65 -9.85
C HIS A 122 16.58 16.30 -9.76
N VAL A 123 16.59 15.53 -10.83
CA VAL A 123 15.93 14.23 -10.93
C VAL A 123 16.95 13.14 -11.25
N THR A 124 16.99 12.11 -10.40
CA THR A 124 17.76 10.89 -10.68
C THR A 124 16.79 9.73 -10.93
N ARG A 125 16.86 9.11 -12.11
CA ARG A 125 16.04 7.95 -12.46
C ARG A 125 16.83 6.67 -12.26
N LEU A 126 16.29 5.77 -11.40
CA LEU A 126 16.86 4.43 -11.21
C LEU A 126 16.37 3.52 -12.35
N THR A 127 17.31 2.92 -13.07
CA THR A 127 17.04 2.09 -14.26
C THR A 127 17.26 0.59 -14.03
N LYS A 128 17.92 0.21 -12.92
CA LYS A 128 18.19 -1.19 -12.59
C LYS A 128 17.26 -1.67 -11.50
N ASN A 129 16.60 -2.79 -11.74
CA ASN A 129 15.76 -3.44 -10.77
C ASN A 129 16.56 -4.53 -10.04
N TYR A 130 16.69 -4.39 -8.72
CA TYR A 130 17.37 -5.36 -7.86
C TYR A 130 16.39 -6.14 -6.96
N ARG A 131 15.10 -5.81 -7.01
CA ARG A 131 14.06 -6.42 -6.14
C ARG A 131 13.79 -7.87 -6.51
N GLN A 132 13.73 -8.16 -7.82
CA GLN A 132 13.54 -9.50 -8.34
C GLN A 132 14.87 -10.08 -8.82
N ALA A 133 14.97 -11.42 -8.80
CA ALA A 133 16.14 -12.12 -9.31
C ALA A 133 16.38 -11.78 -10.80
N SER A 134 17.64 -11.86 -11.23
CA SER A 134 17.97 -11.69 -12.64
C SER A 134 17.19 -12.70 -13.49
N GLY A 135 16.47 -12.23 -14.51
CA GLY A 135 15.62 -13.05 -15.36
C GLY A 135 14.22 -13.33 -14.80
N SER A 136 13.79 -12.60 -13.74
CA SER A 136 12.41 -12.65 -13.23
C SER A 136 11.42 -12.16 -14.28
N MET A 137 10.36 -12.93 -14.47
CA MET A 137 9.24 -12.53 -15.35
C MET A 137 8.36 -11.46 -14.71
N ILE A 138 8.33 -11.35 -13.38
CA ILE A 138 7.60 -10.28 -12.67
C ILE A 138 8.14 -8.93 -13.12
N ALA A 139 9.49 -8.76 -13.15
CA ALA A 139 10.11 -7.52 -13.60
C ALA A 139 9.84 -7.23 -15.08
N ASP A 140 9.96 -8.24 -15.94
CA ASP A 140 9.72 -8.10 -17.39
C ASP A 140 8.26 -7.74 -17.67
N VAL A 141 7.30 -8.44 -17.06
CA VAL A 141 5.87 -8.16 -17.20
C VAL A 141 5.53 -6.76 -16.66
N ALA A 142 6.10 -6.35 -15.52
CA ALA A 142 5.90 -5.01 -14.98
C ALA A 142 6.35 -3.92 -15.97
N VAL A 143 7.53 -4.06 -16.58
CA VAL A 143 8.03 -3.13 -17.60
C VAL A 143 7.10 -3.09 -18.81
N LYS A 144 6.66 -4.24 -19.33
CA LYS A 144 5.76 -4.32 -20.48
C LYS A 144 4.39 -3.71 -20.19
N VAL A 145 3.85 -3.96 -19.01
CA VAL A 145 2.61 -3.31 -18.55
C VAL A 145 2.80 -1.81 -18.48
N ASN A 146 3.87 -1.33 -17.86
CA ASN A 146 4.14 0.10 -17.69
C ASN A 146 4.32 0.82 -19.03
N THR A 147 5.00 0.20 -19.99
CA THR A 147 5.22 0.77 -21.32
C THR A 147 4.03 0.59 -22.28
N GLY A 148 2.97 -0.13 -21.88
CA GLY A 148 1.80 -0.41 -22.73
C GLY A 148 2.07 -1.43 -23.83
N ASN A 149 3.13 -2.22 -23.70
CA ASN A 149 3.52 -3.20 -24.71
C ASN A 149 2.73 -4.51 -24.53
N THR A 150 1.59 -4.61 -25.20
CA THR A 150 0.74 -5.82 -25.19
C THR A 150 1.22 -6.91 -26.15
N ARG A 151 2.03 -6.57 -27.17
CA ARG A 151 2.47 -7.53 -28.20
C ARG A 151 3.44 -8.55 -27.64
N ASP A 152 4.40 -8.09 -26.84
CA ASP A 152 5.44 -8.93 -26.25
C ASP A 152 5.09 -9.38 -24.82
N LEU A 153 3.85 -9.09 -24.36
CA LEU A 153 3.40 -9.47 -23.05
C LEU A 153 3.15 -10.97 -22.98
N HIS A 154 4.00 -11.68 -22.27
CA HIS A 154 3.87 -13.12 -22.02
C HIS A 154 4.13 -13.42 -20.54
N PHE A 155 3.54 -14.52 -20.08
CA PHE A 155 3.57 -14.90 -18.67
C PHE A 155 4.21 -16.28 -18.53
N SER A 156 5.14 -16.42 -17.63
CA SER A 156 5.77 -17.71 -17.33
C SER A 156 6.52 -17.66 -16.00
N LYS A 157 7.04 -18.79 -15.52
CA LYS A 157 7.89 -18.91 -14.31
C LYS A 157 7.21 -18.32 -13.08
N ASP A 158 7.74 -17.20 -12.59
CA ASP A 158 7.34 -16.48 -11.38
C ASP A 158 6.20 -15.47 -11.59
N CYS A 159 5.84 -15.17 -12.85
CA CYS A 159 4.66 -14.37 -13.21
C CYS A 159 3.75 -15.17 -14.14
N VAL A 160 2.63 -15.66 -13.62
CA VAL A 160 1.72 -16.56 -14.35
C VAL A 160 0.38 -15.89 -14.57
N PHE A 161 -0.19 -16.07 -15.77
CA PHE A 161 -1.57 -15.72 -16.07
C PHE A 161 -2.36 -17.00 -16.31
N THR A 162 -3.39 -17.24 -15.50
CA THR A 162 -4.32 -18.36 -15.64
C THR A 162 -5.63 -17.85 -16.20
N GLU A 163 -5.89 -18.17 -17.47
CA GLU A 163 -7.15 -17.79 -18.13
C GLU A 163 -8.27 -18.72 -17.69
N VAL A 164 -9.33 -18.14 -17.14
CA VAL A 164 -10.52 -18.88 -16.70
C VAL A 164 -11.79 -18.07 -17.03
N PRO A 165 -12.95 -18.74 -17.21
CA PRO A 165 -14.22 -18.03 -17.40
C PRO A 165 -14.61 -17.23 -16.15
N GLU A 166 -15.37 -16.15 -16.33
CA GLU A 166 -15.74 -15.21 -15.26
C GLU A 166 -16.34 -15.89 -14.01
N ASN A 167 -17.18 -16.90 -14.21
CA ASN A 167 -17.82 -17.63 -13.11
C ASN A 167 -16.85 -18.55 -12.32
N ALA A 168 -15.68 -18.85 -12.87
CA ALA A 168 -14.66 -19.67 -12.21
C ALA A 168 -13.58 -18.85 -11.49
N ILE A 169 -13.51 -17.54 -11.71
CA ILE A 169 -12.41 -16.69 -11.16
C ILE A 169 -12.36 -16.81 -9.64
N VAL A 170 -13.48 -16.70 -8.92
CA VAL A 170 -13.53 -16.75 -7.45
C VAL A 170 -12.92 -18.05 -6.95
N GLN A 171 -13.36 -19.20 -7.47
CA GLN A 171 -12.86 -20.50 -7.04
C GLN A 171 -11.38 -20.66 -7.36
N SER A 172 -10.96 -20.26 -8.56
CA SER A 172 -9.55 -20.33 -8.96
C SER A 172 -8.64 -19.45 -8.08
N VAL A 173 -9.12 -18.29 -7.64
CA VAL A 173 -8.39 -17.41 -6.69
C VAL A 173 -8.25 -18.11 -5.34
N ILE A 174 -9.31 -18.75 -4.84
CA ILE A 174 -9.30 -19.48 -3.57
C ILE A 174 -8.33 -20.66 -3.62
N ASP A 175 -8.38 -21.45 -4.68
CA ASP A 175 -7.52 -22.62 -4.88
C ASP A 175 -6.04 -22.21 -4.95
N GLU A 176 -5.74 -21.16 -5.73
CA GLU A 176 -4.36 -20.66 -5.83
C GLU A 176 -3.88 -20.00 -4.51
N PHE A 177 -4.77 -19.32 -3.78
CA PHE A 177 -4.43 -18.77 -2.45
C PHE A 177 -4.07 -19.89 -1.48
N THR A 178 -4.88 -20.93 -1.40
CA THR A 178 -4.65 -22.11 -0.53
C THR A 178 -3.33 -22.78 -0.86
N LYS A 179 -3.05 -23.01 -2.14
CA LYS A 179 -1.79 -23.55 -2.63
C LYS A 179 -0.61 -22.65 -2.27
N SER A 180 -0.71 -21.35 -2.53
CA SER A 180 0.35 -20.37 -2.24
C SER A 180 0.61 -20.23 -0.74
N VAL A 181 -0.42 -20.34 0.11
CA VAL A 181 -0.24 -20.38 1.57
C VAL A 181 0.56 -21.62 1.98
N GLY A 182 0.33 -22.77 1.37
CA GLY A 182 1.12 -23.99 1.61
C GLY A 182 2.59 -23.86 1.20
N GLU A 183 2.88 -23.07 0.14
CA GLU A 183 4.23 -22.91 -0.43
C GLU A 183 5.01 -21.76 0.23
N TYR A 184 4.38 -20.60 0.46
CA TYR A 184 5.06 -19.37 0.92
C TYR A 184 4.69 -18.97 2.35
N GLY A 185 3.71 -19.63 2.96
CA GLY A 185 3.15 -19.31 4.26
C GLY A 185 2.06 -18.22 4.18
N PHE A 186 1.17 -18.25 5.19
CA PHE A 186 0.03 -17.33 5.27
C PHE A 186 0.47 -15.87 5.30
N ASP A 187 1.46 -15.52 6.13
CA ASP A 187 1.90 -14.14 6.32
C ASP A 187 2.59 -13.53 5.07
N ASN A 188 2.96 -14.36 4.10
CA ASN A 188 3.62 -13.96 2.86
C ASN A 188 2.72 -14.01 1.61
N THR A 189 1.46 -14.45 1.75
CA THR A 189 0.53 -14.64 0.63
C THR A 189 -0.66 -13.70 0.75
N TYR A 190 -0.95 -12.95 -0.32
CA TYR A 190 -2.05 -11.99 -0.36
C TYR A 190 -2.84 -12.08 -1.65
N VAL A 191 -4.15 -11.91 -1.53
CA VAL A 191 -4.98 -11.57 -2.69
C VAL A 191 -5.06 -10.05 -2.78
N ILE A 192 -4.81 -9.50 -3.97
CA ILE A 192 -4.91 -8.05 -4.22
C ILE A 192 -5.97 -7.82 -5.29
N THR A 193 -7.02 -7.07 -4.95
CA THR A 193 -8.17 -6.84 -5.83
C THR A 193 -8.40 -5.35 -6.10
N PRO A 194 -8.99 -4.98 -7.27
CA PRO A 194 -9.33 -3.59 -7.58
C PRO A 194 -10.38 -2.97 -6.65
N THR A 195 -11.31 -3.78 -6.12
CA THR A 195 -12.52 -3.31 -5.44
C THR A 195 -12.51 -3.65 -3.94
N HIS A 196 -13.11 -2.74 -3.15
CA HIS A 196 -13.19 -2.90 -1.69
C HIS A 196 -14.52 -3.51 -1.25
N LYS A 197 -15.61 -2.77 -1.42
CA LYS A 197 -16.97 -3.15 -0.99
C LYS A 197 -17.92 -3.16 -2.17
N SER A 198 -18.51 -4.31 -2.41
CA SER A 198 -19.68 -4.45 -3.26
C SER A 198 -20.33 -5.79 -2.95
N ASP A 199 -21.56 -5.78 -2.51
CA ASP A 199 -22.34 -7.01 -2.27
C ASP A 199 -22.63 -7.78 -3.56
N LYS A 200 -22.52 -7.09 -4.71
CA LYS A 200 -22.70 -7.66 -6.04
C LYS A 200 -21.39 -8.17 -6.64
N ASP A 201 -20.25 -7.75 -6.13
CA ASP A 201 -18.93 -8.12 -6.65
C ASP A 201 -18.27 -9.17 -5.75
N GLN A 202 -18.36 -10.43 -6.18
CA GLN A 202 -17.79 -11.58 -5.49
C GLN A 202 -16.24 -11.54 -5.43
N LEU A 203 -15.60 -10.67 -6.21
CA LEU A 203 -14.16 -10.45 -6.25
C LEU A 203 -13.72 -9.22 -5.45
N SER A 204 -14.65 -8.53 -4.78
CA SER A 204 -14.31 -7.46 -3.83
C SER A 204 -13.52 -8.02 -2.65
N SER A 205 -12.63 -7.20 -2.06
CA SER A 205 -11.83 -7.65 -0.91
C SER A 205 -12.70 -8.13 0.24
N ASN A 206 -13.85 -7.48 0.48
CA ASN A 206 -14.77 -7.88 1.54
C ASN A 206 -15.36 -9.29 1.31
N MET A 207 -15.79 -9.60 0.10
CA MET A 207 -16.36 -10.91 -0.24
C MET A 207 -15.31 -12.01 -0.25
N LEU A 208 -14.14 -11.73 -0.80
CA LEU A 208 -13.01 -12.68 -0.78
C LEU A 208 -12.53 -12.95 0.64
N ASN A 209 -12.45 -11.95 1.50
CA ASN A 209 -12.06 -12.13 2.90
C ASN A 209 -12.96 -13.11 3.65
N LYS A 210 -14.28 -13.01 3.51
CA LYS A 210 -15.23 -13.95 4.12
C LYS A 210 -14.93 -15.40 3.70
N LYS A 211 -14.75 -15.63 2.39
CA LYS A 211 -14.50 -16.97 1.84
C LYS A 211 -13.13 -17.52 2.24
N LEU A 212 -12.10 -16.68 2.20
CA LEU A 212 -10.73 -17.09 2.53
C LEU A 212 -10.58 -17.37 4.04
N GLN A 213 -11.23 -16.59 4.90
CA GLN A 213 -11.25 -16.84 6.35
C GLN A 213 -11.87 -18.21 6.68
N GLU A 214 -13.01 -18.56 6.07
CA GLU A 214 -13.67 -19.84 6.30
C GLU A 214 -12.79 -21.05 5.96
N ILE A 215 -11.88 -20.89 5.00
CA ILE A 215 -10.96 -21.96 4.56
C ILE A 215 -9.70 -22.00 5.43
N ILE A 216 -9.10 -20.85 5.68
CA ILE A 216 -7.79 -20.76 6.36
C ILE A 216 -7.95 -20.78 7.88
N ASN A 217 -8.98 -20.11 8.40
CA ASN A 217 -9.24 -19.99 9.83
C ASN A 217 -10.73 -20.20 10.13
N PRO A 218 -11.25 -21.43 9.89
CA PRO A 218 -12.67 -21.74 10.12
C PRO A 218 -13.09 -21.56 11.58
N PRO A 219 -14.39 -21.39 11.87
CA PRO A 219 -14.89 -21.38 13.23
C PRO A 219 -14.59 -22.73 13.90
N VAL A 220 -14.19 -22.67 15.17
CA VAL A 220 -13.91 -23.83 16.00
C VAL A 220 -14.82 -23.80 17.22
N GLU A 221 -15.49 -24.90 17.50
CA GLU A 221 -16.39 -25.01 18.68
C GLU A 221 -15.60 -24.70 19.97
N GLY A 222 -16.20 -23.84 20.82
CA GLY A 222 -15.57 -23.40 22.07
C GLY A 222 -14.52 -22.30 21.93
N ARG A 223 -14.14 -21.86 20.70
CA ARG A 223 -13.27 -20.71 20.48
C ARG A 223 -14.09 -19.43 20.36
N LEU A 224 -13.70 -18.41 21.11
CA LEU A 224 -14.36 -17.10 21.09
C LEU A 224 -14.02 -16.33 19.79
N ASP A 225 -15.03 -15.81 19.13
CA ASP A 225 -14.92 -14.85 18.05
C ASP A 225 -15.29 -13.45 18.57
N ALA A 226 -14.54 -12.42 18.20
CA ALA A 226 -14.99 -11.05 18.37
C ALA A 226 -15.84 -10.63 17.17
N VAL A 227 -16.99 -10.03 17.42
CA VAL A 227 -17.98 -9.73 16.36
C VAL A 227 -18.18 -8.24 16.21
N SER A 228 -18.19 -7.77 14.97
CA SER A 228 -18.53 -6.38 14.62
C SER A 228 -19.41 -6.36 13.36
N GLY A 229 -20.71 -6.21 13.53
CA GLY A 229 -21.69 -6.39 12.46
C GLY A 229 -21.65 -7.83 11.92
N GLU A 230 -21.43 -8.00 10.63
CA GLU A 230 -21.30 -9.32 9.99
C GLU A 230 -19.85 -9.87 10.02
N ARG A 231 -18.91 -9.15 10.61
CA ARG A 231 -17.49 -9.55 10.63
C ARG A 231 -17.17 -10.30 11.92
N HIS A 232 -16.55 -11.45 11.76
CA HIS A 232 -16.03 -12.28 12.83
C HIS A 232 -14.51 -12.21 12.81
N PHE A 233 -13.88 -11.92 13.93
CA PHE A 233 -12.44 -11.89 14.08
C PHE A 233 -12.00 -13.01 15.03
N ARG A 234 -11.04 -13.80 14.61
CA ARG A 234 -10.56 -14.98 15.30
C ARG A 234 -9.06 -14.89 15.55
N VAL A 235 -8.59 -15.51 16.60
CA VAL A 235 -7.14 -15.66 16.80
C VAL A 235 -6.49 -16.26 15.55
N GLY A 236 -5.43 -15.64 15.08
CA GLY A 236 -4.73 -16.00 13.85
C GLY A 236 -5.19 -15.22 12.60
N ASP A 237 -6.31 -14.52 12.65
CA ASP A 237 -6.73 -13.67 11.54
C ASP A 237 -5.74 -12.55 11.28
N ARG A 238 -5.54 -12.24 10.00
CA ARG A 238 -4.89 -11.02 9.57
C ARG A 238 -5.94 -9.94 9.34
N VAL A 239 -5.69 -8.77 9.91
CA VAL A 239 -6.60 -7.62 9.89
C VAL A 239 -5.91 -6.36 9.41
N ILE A 240 -6.67 -5.43 8.87
CA ILE A 240 -6.22 -4.10 8.47
C ILE A 240 -7.01 -3.03 9.23
N ASN A 241 -6.32 -2.07 9.80
CA ASN A 241 -6.96 -0.92 10.43
C ASN A 241 -7.39 0.10 9.36
N LYS A 242 -8.61 0.63 9.48
CA LYS A 242 -9.23 1.55 8.51
C LYS A 242 -9.39 2.97 9.02
N LYS A 243 -8.93 3.27 10.24
CA LYS A 243 -9.06 4.61 10.83
C LYS A 243 -7.81 4.97 11.63
N ASN A 244 -7.31 6.18 11.39
CA ASN A 244 -6.20 6.70 12.17
C ASN A 244 -6.56 6.83 13.65
N ALA A 245 -5.64 6.41 14.52
CA ALA A 245 -5.66 6.61 15.96
C ALA A 245 -4.24 6.95 16.44
N THR A 246 -4.06 7.25 17.71
CA THR A 246 -2.75 7.60 18.30
C THR A 246 -1.76 6.46 18.22
N ASP A 247 -2.23 5.23 18.33
CA ASP A 247 -1.47 3.98 18.42
C ASP A 247 -1.38 3.20 17.11
N VAL A 248 -2.28 3.44 16.14
CA VAL A 248 -2.33 2.71 14.86
C VAL A 248 -2.83 3.62 13.74
N ILE A 249 -2.29 3.43 12.54
CA ILE A 249 -2.60 4.25 11.37
C ILE A 249 -3.52 3.49 10.41
N ASN A 250 -4.27 4.24 9.60
CA ASN A 250 -5.07 3.65 8.52
C ASN A 250 -4.15 2.93 7.51
N GLY A 251 -4.46 1.67 7.22
CA GLY A 251 -3.68 0.80 6.34
C GLY A 251 -2.70 -0.12 7.07
N ASP A 252 -2.48 0.06 8.37
CA ASP A 252 -1.63 -0.86 9.13
C ASP A 252 -2.27 -2.25 9.18
N ILE A 253 -1.46 -3.27 8.90
CA ILE A 253 -1.87 -4.67 8.89
C ILE A 253 -1.30 -5.33 10.14
N GLY A 254 -2.16 -6.03 10.88
CA GLY A 254 -1.80 -6.78 12.08
C GLY A 254 -2.39 -8.18 12.09
N LYS A 255 -1.99 -8.97 13.08
CA LYS A 255 -2.46 -10.33 13.32
C LYS A 255 -3.14 -10.40 14.69
N VAL A 256 -4.34 -10.96 14.73
CA VAL A 256 -5.07 -11.21 15.98
C VAL A 256 -4.33 -12.28 16.78
N VAL A 257 -3.85 -11.90 17.95
CA VAL A 257 -3.11 -12.82 18.84
C VAL A 257 -3.96 -13.32 19.99
N GLU A 258 -4.96 -12.56 20.41
CA GLU A 258 -5.85 -12.94 21.50
C GLU A 258 -7.25 -12.33 21.33
N VAL A 259 -8.29 -13.04 21.78
CA VAL A 259 -9.66 -12.58 21.89
C VAL A 259 -10.08 -12.70 23.36
N ILE A 260 -10.40 -11.59 23.99
CA ILE A 260 -10.76 -11.51 25.40
C ILE A 260 -12.27 -11.26 25.51
N SER A 261 -12.99 -12.14 26.23
CA SER A 261 -14.41 -11.94 26.51
C SER A 261 -14.60 -10.79 27.49
N GLU A 262 -15.58 -9.94 27.23
CA GLU A 262 -16.00 -8.88 28.12
C GLU A 262 -17.51 -9.02 28.41
N ASP A 263 -18.03 -8.25 29.38
CA ASP A 263 -19.47 -8.25 29.69
C ASP A 263 -20.32 -7.84 28.48
N VAL A 264 -19.76 -6.97 27.63
CA VAL A 264 -20.41 -6.54 26.38
C VAL A 264 -19.41 -6.67 25.22
N GLY A 265 -19.49 -7.79 24.49
CA GLY A 265 -18.64 -8.04 23.31
C GLY A 265 -17.31 -8.72 23.63
N ALA A 266 -16.29 -8.41 22.85
CA ALA A 266 -14.95 -8.94 23.04
C ALA A 266 -13.89 -7.92 22.62
N THR A 267 -12.81 -7.84 23.36
CA THR A 267 -11.61 -7.08 23.02
C THR A 267 -10.62 -7.97 22.26
N LEU A 268 -10.04 -7.42 21.19
CA LEU A 268 -8.95 -8.05 20.43
C LEU A 268 -7.60 -7.49 20.88
N LYS A 269 -6.61 -8.38 21.05
CA LYS A 269 -5.20 -8.00 21.00
C LYS A 269 -4.65 -8.31 19.63
N ILE A 270 -4.06 -7.32 19.01
CA ILE A 270 -3.57 -7.39 17.64
C ILE A 270 -2.10 -7.01 17.63
N ASP A 271 -1.26 -7.87 17.08
CA ASP A 271 0.15 -7.60 16.84
C ASP A 271 0.31 -6.83 15.52
N PHE A 272 0.62 -5.55 15.61
CA PHE A 272 1.04 -4.71 14.49
C PHE A 272 2.56 -4.68 14.41
N SER A 273 3.13 -5.77 13.90
CA SER A 273 4.57 -5.87 13.63
C SER A 273 5.47 -5.76 14.88
N GLY A 274 5.07 -6.41 15.96
CA GLY A 274 5.80 -6.49 17.23
C GLY A 274 5.25 -5.55 18.31
N GLU A 275 4.29 -4.69 17.97
CA GLU A 275 3.55 -3.86 18.92
C GLU A 275 2.14 -4.42 19.11
N ILE A 276 1.82 -4.88 20.32
CA ILE A 276 0.48 -5.41 20.63
C ILE A 276 -0.42 -4.27 21.06
N ILE A 277 -1.52 -4.09 20.31
CA ILE A 277 -2.50 -3.03 20.54
C ILE A 277 -3.85 -3.67 20.87
N GLU A 278 -4.54 -3.10 21.88
CA GLU A 278 -5.88 -3.51 22.28
C GLU A 278 -6.96 -2.78 21.49
N PHE A 279 -7.90 -3.55 20.96
CA PHE A 279 -9.07 -3.08 20.24
C PHE A 279 -10.32 -3.48 21.00
N PRO A 280 -10.87 -2.60 21.84
CA PRO A 280 -12.13 -2.84 22.53
C PRO A 280 -13.31 -2.88 21.54
N PRO A 281 -14.50 -3.37 21.96
CA PRO A 281 -15.64 -3.60 21.07
C PRO A 281 -16.02 -2.43 20.18
N GLU A 282 -15.95 -1.21 20.68
CA GLU A 282 -16.27 0.01 19.93
C GLU A 282 -15.26 0.36 18.83
N ARG A 283 -14.02 -0.14 18.92
CA ARG A 283 -12.98 0.05 17.91
C ARG A 283 -13.02 -1.01 16.81
N LEU A 284 -13.66 -2.17 17.04
CA LEU A 284 -13.71 -3.28 16.07
C LEU A 284 -14.34 -2.87 14.73
N LYS A 285 -15.24 -1.89 14.72
CA LYS A 285 -15.82 -1.33 13.48
C LYS A 285 -14.78 -0.76 12.53
N ASN A 286 -13.61 -0.37 13.03
CA ASN A 286 -12.51 0.18 12.27
C ASN A 286 -11.56 -0.88 11.71
N LEU A 287 -11.79 -2.17 12.01
CA LEU A 287 -11.01 -3.29 11.52
C LEU A 287 -11.71 -4.00 10.36
N GLU A 288 -10.93 -4.50 9.43
CA GLU A 288 -11.37 -5.41 8.38
C GLU A 288 -10.42 -6.59 8.30
N LEU A 289 -10.91 -7.73 7.79
CA LEU A 289 -10.04 -8.86 7.47
C LEU A 289 -9.10 -8.49 6.32
N ALA A 290 -7.91 -9.05 6.29
CA ALA A 290 -6.87 -8.71 5.33
C ALA A 290 -6.23 -9.92 4.62
N TYR A 291 -6.99 -10.98 4.38
CA TYR A 291 -6.60 -12.07 3.48
C TYR A 291 -6.54 -11.56 2.03
N ALA A 292 -7.53 -10.76 1.68
CA ALA A 292 -7.60 -9.99 0.45
C ALA A 292 -7.63 -8.48 0.79
N ILE A 293 -6.81 -7.69 0.10
CA ILE A 293 -6.73 -6.24 0.24
C ILE A 293 -6.89 -5.56 -1.12
N THR A 294 -7.20 -4.26 -1.12
CA THR A 294 -7.22 -3.52 -2.39
C THR A 294 -5.81 -3.18 -2.86
N VAL A 295 -5.65 -2.93 -4.17
CA VAL A 295 -4.37 -2.46 -4.72
C VAL A 295 -3.90 -1.18 -4.01
N HIS A 296 -4.82 -0.25 -3.68
CA HIS A 296 -4.48 0.96 -2.92
C HIS A 296 -3.94 0.63 -1.52
N SER A 297 -4.60 -0.29 -0.80
CA SER A 297 -4.15 -0.71 0.53
C SER A 297 -2.84 -1.50 0.51
N SER A 298 -2.39 -1.98 -0.65
CA SER A 298 -1.13 -2.70 -0.82
C SER A 298 0.06 -1.77 -1.15
N GLN A 299 -0.18 -0.46 -1.34
CA GLN A 299 0.91 0.49 -1.59
C GLN A 299 1.87 0.53 -0.40
N GLY A 300 3.16 0.63 -0.67
CA GLY A 300 4.20 0.48 0.35
C GLY A 300 4.41 -0.95 0.87
N CYS A 301 3.55 -1.92 0.47
CA CYS A 301 3.69 -3.33 0.84
C CYS A 301 4.48 -4.13 -0.20
N GLU A 302 5.03 -5.27 0.25
CA GLU A 302 5.61 -6.29 -0.62
C GLU A 302 5.35 -7.68 -0.03
N PHE A 303 5.05 -8.64 -0.90
CA PHE A 303 4.67 -9.99 -0.49
C PHE A 303 5.44 -11.03 -1.31
N LYS A 304 5.71 -12.20 -0.74
CA LYS A 304 6.35 -13.28 -1.51
C LYS A 304 5.44 -13.76 -2.63
N SER A 305 4.15 -13.99 -2.33
CA SER A 305 3.17 -14.41 -3.32
C SER A 305 1.98 -13.45 -3.36
N VAL A 306 1.64 -13.01 -4.56
CA VAL A 306 0.48 -12.15 -4.84
C VAL A 306 -0.43 -12.85 -5.85
N ILE A 307 -1.72 -12.84 -5.55
CA ILE A 307 -2.78 -13.34 -6.44
C ILE A 307 -3.70 -12.16 -6.78
N MET A 308 -3.91 -11.91 -8.07
CA MET A 308 -4.78 -10.83 -8.52
C MET A 308 -5.86 -11.34 -9.47
N PRO A 309 -7.15 -11.22 -9.11
CA PRO A 309 -8.24 -11.49 -10.02
C PRO A 309 -8.33 -10.43 -11.13
N ILE A 310 -8.49 -10.86 -12.36
CA ILE A 310 -8.67 -10.02 -13.56
C ILE A 310 -10.02 -10.32 -14.17
N SER A 311 -11.05 -9.56 -13.80
CA SER A 311 -12.42 -9.74 -14.30
C SER A 311 -12.79 -8.65 -15.32
N TYR A 312 -13.57 -9.02 -16.31
CA TYR A 312 -14.13 -8.07 -17.25
C TYR A 312 -15.12 -7.09 -16.59
N SER A 313 -15.75 -7.50 -15.49
CA SER A 313 -16.59 -6.61 -14.68
C SER A 313 -15.81 -5.41 -14.10
N HIS A 314 -14.52 -5.59 -13.85
CA HIS A 314 -13.62 -4.55 -13.34
C HIS A 314 -12.96 -3.69 -14.42
N ARG A 315 -13.26 -3.86 -15.70
CA ARG A 315 -12.56 -3.24 -16.84
C ARG A 315 -12.40 -1.72 -16.75
N PHE A 316 -13.34 -1.02 -16.11
CA PHE A 316 -13.26 0.43 -15.95
C PHE A 316 -12.30 0.87 -14.83
N MET A 317 -12.06 0.00 -13.86
CA MET A 317 -11.13 0.24 -12.74
C MET A 317 -9.74 -0.28 -13.04
N LEU A 318 -9.64 -1.31 -13.90
CA LEU A 318 -8.36 -1.88 -14.32
C LEU A 318 -7.64 -0.89 -15.23
N THR A 319 -6.79 -0.06 -14.64
CA THR A 319 -5.88 0.84 -15.34
C THR A 319 -4.47 0.27 -15.36
N ARG A 320 -3.62 0.77 -16.27
CA ARG A 320 -2.20 0.42 -16.38
C ARG A 320 -1.48 0.56 -15.04
N ASN A 321 -1.61 1.72 -14.40
CA ASN A 321 -0.98 2.00 -13.11
C ASN A 321 -1.47 1.06 -12.00
N LEU A 322 -2.76 0.70 -12.00
CA LEU A 322 -3.31 -0.22 -11.00
C LEU A 322 -2.71 -1.62 -11.15
N VAL A 323 -2.66 -2.15 -12.37
CA VAL A 323 -2.09 -3.48 -12.65
C VAL A 323 -0.58 -3.47 -12.41
N TYR A 324 0.12 -2.41 -12.85
CA TYR A 324 1.54 -2.22 -12.57
C TYR A 324 1.83 -2.21 -11.06
N THR A 325 1.06 -1.43 -10.29
CA THR A 325 1.20 -1.38 -8.82
C THR A 325 1.02 -2.77 -8.21
N ALA A 326 -0.01 -3.51 -8.60
CA ALA A 326 -0.25 -4.85 -8.06
C ALA A 326 0.88 -5.84 -8.40
N ILE A 327 1.39 -5.84 -9.63
CA ILE A 327 2.48 -6.73 -10.06
C ILE A 327 3.75 -6.42 -9.27
N THR A 328 4.06 -5.14 -9.06
CA THR A 328 5.26 -4.72 -8.32
C THR A 328 5.22 -5.02 -6.82
N ARG A 329 4.07 -5.46 -6.28
CA ARG A 329 3.98 -5.94 -4.89
C ARG A 329 4.56 -7.34 -4.70
N ALA A 330 4.66 -8.14 -5.77
CA ALA A 330 5.16 -9.50 -5.71
C ALA A 330 6.70 -9.56 -5.73
N LYS A 331 7.29 -10.30 -4.77
CA LYS A 331 8.74 -10.56 -4.72
C LYS A 331 9.14 -11.85 -5.42
N VAL A 332 8.35 -12.92 -5.25
CA VAL A 332 8.71 -14.28 -5.64
C VAL A 332 7.72 -14.85 -6.64
N LYS A 333 6.41 -14.63 -6.42
CA LYS A 333 5.37 -15.21 -7.26
C LYS A 333 4.23 -14.21 -7.49
N MET A 334 3.87 -14.03 -8.77
CA MET A 334 2.69 -13.27 -9.20
C MET A 334 1.75 -14.18 -9.96
N ASN A 335 0.53 -14.33 -9.50
CA ASN A 335 -0.52 -15.11 -10.13
C ASN A 335 -1.67 -14.17 -10.55
N LEU A 336 -1.84 -13.97 -11.84
CA LEU A 336 -2.97 -13.25 -12.44
C LEU A 336 -3.99 -14.28 -12.89
N ILE A 337 -5.25 -14.16 -12.46
CA ILE A 337 -6.29 -15.17 -12.72
C ILE A 337 -7.52 -14.49 -13.30
N GLY A 338 -7.94 -14.90 -14.49
CA GLY A 338 -9.21 -14.45 -15.07
C GLY A 338 -9.20 -14.22 -16.56
N ASN A 339 -9.74 -13.07 -17.00
CA ASN A 339 -10.02 -12.76 -18.39
C ASN A 339 -8.82 -12.08 -19.08
N LYS A 340 -8.28 -12.73 -20.11
CA LYS A 340 -7.12 -12.23 -20.85
C LYS A 340 -7.40 -10.92 -21.58
N ASN A 341 -8.60 -10.75 -22.15
CA ASN A 341 -8.94 -9.52 -22.84
C ASN A 341 -9.04 -8.32 -21.87
N ALA A 342 -9.56 -8.56 -20.64
CA ALA A 342 -9.57 -7.56 -19.60
C ALA A 342 -8.14 -7.17 -19.18
N MET A 343 -7.22 -8.14 -19.09
CA MET A 343 -5.79 -7.87 -18.83
C MET A 343 -5.17 -7.01 -19.93
N LEU A 344 -5.32 -7.38 -21.18
CA LEU A 344 -4.77 -6.61 -22.30
C LEU A 344 -5.37 -5.19 -22.39
N ALA A 345 -6.69 -5.07 -22.17
CA ALA A 345 -7.36 -3.77 -22.12
C ALA A 345 -6.83 -2.89 -20.99
N SER A 346 -6.53 -3.45 -19.81
CA SER A 346 -5.98 -2.72 -18.69
C SER A 346 -4.60 -2.10 -18.98
N VAL A 347 -3.76 -2.81 -19.72
CA VAL A 347 -2.43 -2.33 -20.14
C VAL A 347 -2.52 -1.11 -21.06
N LEU A 348 -3.58 -1.04 -21.86
CA LEU A 348 -3.84 0.10 -22.75
C LEU A 348 -4.60 1.25 -22.06
N ASN A 349 -5.21 1.00 -20.91
CA ASN A 349 -6.00 1.97 -20.18
C ASN A 349 -5.11 2.89 -19.33
N THR A 350 -4.84 4.10 -19.82
CA THR A 350 -4.01 5.11 -19.15
C THR A 350 -4.81 6.16 -18.39
N LYS A 351 -6.12 5.94 -18.19
CA LYS A 351 -6.97 6.88 -17.44
C LYS A 351 -6.51 6.93 -15.99
N THR A 352 -5.81 7.99 -15.64
CA THR A 352 -5.50 8.34 -14.26
C THR A 352 -6.61 9.25 -13.74
N GLY A 353 -7.24 8.89 -12.63
CA GLY A 353 -8.27 9.72 -11.99
C GLY A 353 -7.70 10.97 -11.28
N GLY A 354 -6.50 11.40 -11.64
CA GLY A 354 -5.83 12.53 -10.99
C GLY A 354 -6.45 13.88 -11.35
N VAL A 355 -6.80 14.64 -10.32
CA VAL A 355 -7.08 16.07 -10.47
C VAL A 355 -5.72 16.77 -10.60
N SER A 356 -5.49 17.47 -11.73
CA SER A 356 -4.31 18.32 -11.90
C SER A 356 -4.42 19.49 -10.92
N ASP A 357 -3.38 19.72 -10.14
CA ASP A 357 -3.28 20.84 -9.18
C ASP A 357 -2.58 22.07 -9.79
N LEU A 358 -2.22 21.99 -11.08
CA LEU A 358 -1.49 23.03 -11.81
C LEU A 358 -0.09 23.36 -11.22
N LEU A 359 0.45 22.54 -10.34
CA LEU A 359 1.74 22.78 -9.69
C LEU A 359 2.85 22.88 -10.73
N CYS A 360 2.92 21.96 -11.70
CA CYS A 360 3.90 21.99 -12.76
C CYS A 360 3.85 23.30 -13.55
N ALA A 361 2.65 23.78 -13.92
CA ALA A 361 2.49 25.04 -14.64
C ALA A 361 2.92 26.26 -13.81
N ARG A 362 2.64 26.27 -12.51
CA ARG A 362 3.07 27.34 -11.58
C ARG A 362 4.58 27.36 -11.38
N LEU A 363 5.21 26.21 -11.23
CA LEU A 363 6.67 26.09 -11.10
C LEU A 363 7.39 26.47 -12.39
N ALA A 364 6.83 26.17 -13.56
CA ALA A 364 7.40 26.55 -14.85
C ALA A 364 7.32 28.05 -15.11
N ALA A 365 6.35 28.76 -14.50
CA ALA A 365 6.16 30.19 -14.65
C ALA A 365 7.08 31.06 -13.77
N GLN A 366 7.77 30.46 -12.79
CA GLN A 366 8.80 31.09 -11.96
C GLN A 366 10.21 30.89 -12.56
#